data_a63b8d0d75f9b9db0406e2a0fb0c4529
#
_entry.id   a63b8d0d75f9b9db0406e2a0fb0c4529
#
_cell.length_a   1.000
_cell.length_b   1.000
_cell.length_c   1.000
_cell.angle_alpha   90.00
_cell.angle_beta   90.00
_cell.angle_gamma   90.00
#
_symmetry.space_group_name_H-M   'P 1'
#
loop_
_entity.id
_entity.type
_entity.pdbx_description
1 polymer ?
#
loop_
_entity_poly.entity_id
_entity_poly.type
_entity_poly.pdbx_seq_one_letter_code
_entity_poly.pdbx_strand_id
1 'polypeptide(L)'
;MNENQSNRRGFLKAGLTLGAATLVAPTMAIADVPAEEEGFKIAVGPYLQTNFNNEMTILWLTNKNAAGWVEFGEQADQLSQKAYGKAELGLMQANSKLNAVTLKNLKPGTKYYYKIVSKEIKDFQPYKLTYGVTVSSAVEEFVNADRAKEEVSFLMMNDTHDRPESIPQLLGLVQDKKQDFIFFNGDIFDYQTDEKQIIEHMLQPCVDSFAKRTPFIYVRGNHETRGKFAREFPQYYMHVGHASFTLGPVRFVILDTGEDKEDAHPVYAGIVDFDDYRVQQAQWLKTEINSREFKKAPFRVVLMHIPPRFSGDAHGPKHCTELFEPLLNQGKVDLVLSGHTHKYMVHQPDKALNHYPLIIGGGPRTGTRTITKIKADRNKLVASMLDDSGKEVGAYTALRK
;
A
#
# COMPACT_ATOMS: atom_id res chain seq x y z
N MET A 1 32.13 -19.93 -54.22
CA MET A 1 32.15 -21.35 -54.59
C MET A 1 31.26 -22.10 -53.63
N ASN A 2 30.17 -22.63 -54.20
CA ASN A 2 29.23 -23.69 -53.74
C ASN A 2 28.58 -23.50 -52.36
N GLU A 3 27.32 -23.06 -52.30
CA GLU A 3 26.05 -23.76 -52.56
C GLU A 3 25.95 -25.15 -51.96
N ASN A 4 25.04 -25.29 -50.99
CA ASN A 4 24.12 -26.42 -51.00
C ASN A 4 22.82 -26.11 -50.23
N GLN A 5 21.79 -25.85 -51.04
CA GLN A 5 20.37 -25.95 -50.64
C GLN A 5 20.01 -27.44 -50.55
N SER A 6 19.33 -27.87 -49.49
CA SER A 6 18.64 -29.15 -49.50
C SER A 6 17.16 -29.00 -49.27
N ASN A 7 16.46 -29.41 -50.29
CA ASN A 7 15.03 -29.46 -50.57
C ASN A 7 14.17 -30.17 -49.51
N ARG A 8 13.10 -29.49 -49.11
CA ARG A 8 11.89 -30.13 -48.58
C ARG A 8 10.97 -30.51 -49.72
N ARG A 9 10.94 -31.81 -50.12
CA ARG A 9 9.82 -32.47 -50.83
C ARG A 9 10.13 -33.96 -50.99
N GLY A 10 9.27 -34.80 -50.41
CA GLY A 10 9.23 -36.21 -50.76
C GLY A 10 9.01 -37.17 -49.62
N PHE A 11 7.79 -37.26 -49.12
CA PHE A 11 7.26 -38.50 -48.60
C PHE A 11 5.72 -38.48 -48.70
N LEU A 12 5.25 -38.85 -49.87
CA LEU A 12 3.88 -39.30 -50.09
C LEU A 12 3.96 -40.48 -51.07
N LYS A 13 3.63 -41.66 -50.54
CA LYS A 13 2.87 -42.75 -51.25
C LYS A 13 3.17 -44.11 -50.67
N ALA A 14 2.16 -44.66 -50.04
CA ALA A 14 1.65 -46.06 -50.09
C ALA A 14 0.85 -46.27 -48.79
N GLY A 15 -0.36 -46.34 -48.71
CA GLY A 15 -1.44 -47.06 -49.30
C GLY A 15 -1.69 -48.35 -48.53
N LEU A 16 -2.74 -48.43 -47.73
CA LEU A 16 -3.55 -49.64 -47.57
C LEU A 16 -4.84 -49.32 -46.81
N THR A 17 -5.96 -49.49 -47.48
CA THR A 17 -7.33 -49.43 -47.03
C THR A 17 -7.66 -50.59 -46.09
N LEU A 18 -8.11 -50.29 -44.88
CA LEU A 18 -8.98 -51.17 -44.08
C LEU A 18 -10.11 -50.35 -43.55
N GLY A 19 -11.29 -50.62 -44.02
CA GLY A 19 -12.51 -50.01 -43.55
C GLY A 19 -12.84 -50.39 -42.11
N ALA A 20 -12.99 -49.38 -41.27
CA ALA A 20 -13.67 -49.50 -39.99
C ALA A 20 -14.81 -48.44 -39.97
N ALA A 21 -16.03 -48.88 -39.98
CA ALA A 21 -17.19 -48.03 -39.81
C ALA A 21 -17.15 -47.46 -38.37
N THR A 22 -16.77 -46.19 -38.25
CA THR A 22 -16.91 -45.44 -37.04
C THR A 22 -18.31 -44.87 -36.98
N LEU A 23 -19.10 -45.34 -36.03
CA LEU A 23 -20.33 -44.69 -35.59
C LEU A 23 -19.94 -43.27 -35.07
N VAL A 24 -20.28 -42.24 -35.85
CA VAL A 24 -20.20 -40.83 -35.42
C VAL A 24 -21.40 -40.62 -34.52
N ALA A 25 -21.22 -40.68 -33.20
CA ALA A 25 -22.15 -40.12 -32.24
C ALA A 25 -22.21 -38.61 -32.45
N PRO A 26 -23.39 -37.98 -32.50
CA PRO A 26 -23.46 -36.53 -32.56
C PRO A 26 -22.93 -35.97 -31.24
N THR A 27 -21.76 -35.31 -31.30
CA THR A 27 -21.35 -34.43 -30.23
C THR A 27 -22.38 -33.33 -30.11
N MET A 28 -23.25 -33.41 -29.10
CA MET A 28 -24.02 -32.25 -28.70
C MET A 28 -23.01 -31.17 -28.31
N ALA A 29 -22.95 -30.11 -29.12
CA ALA A 29 -22.35 -28.87 -28.71
C ALA A 29 -23.10 -28.41 -27.46
N ILE A 30 -22.47 -28.48 -26.30
CA ILE A 30 -22.93 -27.78 -25.10
C ILE A 30 -22.87 -26.32 -25.54
N ALA A 31 -24.03 -25.73 -25.79
CA ALA A 31 -24.09 -24.27 -25.96
C ALA A 31 -23.50 -23.65 -24.69
N ASP A 32 -22.43 -22.89 -24.85
CA ASP A 32 -21.95 -22.04 -23.77
C ASP A 32 -23.14 -21.19 -23.32
N VAL A 33 -23.67 -21.51 -22.13
CA VAL A 33 -24.62 -20.62 -21.45
C VAL A 33 -23.86 -19.35 -21.21
N PRO A 34 -24.25 -18.18 -21.77
CA PRO A 34 -23.55 -16.94 -21.50
C PRO A 34 -23.54 -16.76 -19.98
N ALA A 35 -22.35 -16.57 -19.41
CA ALA A 35 -22.23 -16.24 -18.00
C ALA A 35 -23.16 -15.05 -17.73
N GLU A 36 -24.09 -15.19 -16.80
CA GLU A 36 -24.98 -14.08 -16.42
C GLU A 36 -24.09 -12.87 -16.12
N GLU A 37 -24.36 -11.76 -16.80
CA GLU A 37 -23.56 -10.56 -16.63
C GLU A 37 -23.72 -10.07 -15.19
N GLU A 38 -22.64 -10.11 -14.44
CA GLU A 38 -22.63 -9.72 -13.03
C GLU A 38 -23.22 -8.31 -12.85
N GLY A 39 -24.21 -8.16 -11.99
CA GLY A 39 -24.85 -6.88 -11.70
C GLY A 39 -23.84 -5.85 -11.18
N PHE A 40 -24.15 -4.56 -11.32
CA PHE A 40 -23.30 -3.48 -10.80
C PHE A 40 -23.20 -3.54 -9.27
N LYS A 41 -21.98 -3.50 -8.72
CA LYS A 41 -21.71 -3.57 -7.27
C LYS A 41 -20.42 -2.84 -6.88
N ILE A 42 -20.29 -2.54 -5.59
CA ILE A 42 -19.00 -2.20 -4.98
C ILE A 42 -18.20 -3.50 -4.92
N ALA A 43 -17.01 -3.51 -5.55
CA ALA A 43 -16.13 -4.67 -5.60
C ALA A 43 -15.28 -4.77 -4.32
N VAL A 44 -14.75 -3.66 -3.83
CA VAL A 44 -14.00 -3.57 -2.58
C VAL A 44 -14.05 -2.15 -2.01
N GLY A 45 -14.01 -2.03 -0.68
CA GLY A 45 -14.06 -0.76 0.04
C GLY A 45 -15.37 -0.52 0.77
N PRO A 46 -15.55 0.65 1.39
CA PRO A 46 -14.60 1.78 1.44
C PRO A 46 -13.33 1.46 2.23
N TYR A 47 -12.23 2.14 1.90
CA TYR A 47 -11.04 2.18 2.72
C TYR A 47 -10.49 3.61 2.85
N LEU A 48 -9.92 3.88 4.01
CA LEU A 48 -9.53 5.22 4.44
C LEU A 48 -8.04 5.45 4.30
N GLN A 49 -7.67 6.62 3.79
CA GLN A 49 -6.30 7.13 3.78
C GLN A 49 -6.26 8.61 4.15
N THR A 50 -5.19 9.07 4.78
CA THR A 50 -5.07 10.45 5.27
C THR A 50 -3.62 10.91 5.28
N ASN A 51 -3.44 12.22 5.16
CA ASN A 51 -2.19 12.93 5.43
C ASN A 51 -2.24 13.69 6.76
N PHE A 52 -3.28 13.50 7.55
CA PHE A 52 -3.52 14.19 8.83
C PHE A 52 -3.63 15.72 8.73
N ASN A 53 -4.08 16.25 7.61
CA ASN A 53 -4.30 17.69 7.38
C ASN A 53 -5.78 18.10 7.48
N ASN A 54 -6.52 17.54 8.46
CA ASN A 54 -7.97 17.73 8.58
C ASN A 54 -8.72 17.29 7.31
N GLU A 55 -8.22 16.25 6.68
CA GLU A 55 -8.77 15.63 5.49
C GLU A 55 -8.80 14.11 5.66
N MET A 56 -9.78 13.47 5.03
CA MET A 56 -9.88 12.02 4.93
C MET A 56 -10.20 11.65 3.50
N THR A 57 -9.36 10.84 2.88
CA THR A 57 -9.62 10.29 1.54
C THR A 57 -10.26 8.92 1.68
N ILE A 58 -11.39 8.75 1.04
CA ILE A 58 -12.17 7.52 1.01
C ILE A 58 -12.07 6.95 -0.40
N LEU A 59 -11.54 5.73 -0.51
CA LEU A 59 -11.36 5.05 -1.78
C LEU A 59 -12.21 3.78 -1.80
N TRP A 60 -12.64 3.39 -3.00
CA TRP A 60 -13.35 2.12 -3.25
C TRP A 60 -13.31 1.77 -4.73
N LEU A 61 -13.53 0.50 -5.03
CA LEU A 61 -13.67 0.03 -6.40
C LEU A 61 -15.07 -0.49 -6.66
N THR A 62 -15.53 -0.28 -7.89
CA THR A 62 -16.75 -0.89 -8.44
C THR A 62 -16.35 -1.90 -9.51
N ASN A 63 -17.20 -2.89 -9.76
CA ASN A 63 -16.93 -3.89 -10.80
C ASN A 63 -17.11 -3.35 -12.23
N LYS A 64 -17.84 -2.24 -12.40
CA LYS A 64 -18.04 -1.53 -13.69
C LYS A 64 -17.75 -0.04 -13.49
N ASN A 65 -17.58 0.71 -14.57
CA ASN A 65 -17.33 2.14 -14.51
C ASN A 65 -18.48 2.89 -13.83
N ALA A 66 -18.14 3.89 -13.01
CA ALA A 66 -19.09 4.62 -12.21
C ALA A 66 -18.75 6.11 -12.08
N ALA A 67 -19.73 6.86 -11.59
CA ALA A 67 -19.55 8.17 -10.95
C ALA A 67 -19.83 7.99 -9.45
N GLY A 68 -18.85 8.32 -8.59
CA GLY A 68 -18.93 8.08 -7.17
C GLY A 68 -18.96 9.37 -6.35
N TRP A 69 -19.57 9.31 -5.15
CA TRP A 69 -19.54 10.37 -4.15
C TRP A 69 -19.65 9.78 -2.74
N VAL A 70 -19.35 10.61 -1.76
CA VAL A 70 -19.49 10.28 -0.33
C VAL A 70 -20.56 11.17 0.28
N GLU A 71 -21.50 10.58 1.01
CA GLU A 71 -22.40 11.26 1.91
C GLU A 71 -21.89 11.13 3.33
N PHE A 72 -21.80 12.23 4.08
CA PHE A 72 -21.19 12.22 5.40
C PHE A 72 -21.79 13.27 6.35
N GLY A 73 -21.52 13.11 7.64
CA GLY A 73 -22.00 13.99 8.70
C GLY A 73 -21.45 13.61 10.06
N GLU A 74 -21.80 14.36 11.08
CA GLU A 74 -21.40 14.12 12.48
C GLU A 74 -22.40 13.20 13.23
N GLN A 75 -23.50 12.81 12.59
CA GLN A 75 -24.54 11.93 13.15
C GLN A 75 -24.83 10.81 12.14
N ALA A 76 -25.02 9.59 12.64
CA ALA A 76 -25.17 8.41 11.80
C ALA A 76 -26.45 8.41 10.94
N ASP A 77 -27.50 9.01 11.45
CA ASP A 77 -28.82 9.15 10.80
C ASP A 77 -28.96 10.42 9.95
N GLN A 78 -27.96 11.32 10.00
CA GLN A 78 -27.96 12.59 9.30
C GLN A 78 -26.69 12.84 8.50
N LEU A 79 -26.56 12.20 7.34
CA LEU A 79 -25.44 12.42 6.40
C LEU A 79 -25.78 13.60 5.47
N SER A 80 -25.75 14.81 5.99
CA SER A 80 -26.26 16.02 5.31
C SER A 80 -25.28 16.63 4.30
N GLN A 81 -24.01 16.20 4.31
CA GLN A 81 -22.98 16.72 3.41
C GLN A 81 -22.68 15.72 2.30
N LYS A 82 -22.28 16.24 1.13
CA LYS A 82 -21.81 15.43 -0.01
C LYS A 82 -20.45 15.92 -0.48
N ALA A 83 -19.58 14.97 -0.77
CA ALA A 83 -18.29 15.22 -1.40
C ALA A 83 -18.14 14.34 -2.65
N TYR A 84 -17.47 14.89 -3.64
CA TYR A 84 -17.24 14.24 -4.92
C TYR A 84 -15.74 14.05 -5.16
N GLY A 85 -15.40 13.24 -6.14
CA GLY A 85 -14.02 13.04 -6.58
C GLY A 85 -13.36 14.34 -7.02
N LYS A 86 -12.03 14.34 -7.13
CA LYS A 86 -11.25 15.52 -7.55
C LYS A 86 -11.75 16.04 -8.90
N ALA A 87 -11.90 17.34 -9.00
CA ALA A 87 -12.07 18.01 -10.27
C ALA A 87 -10.70 18.52 -10.76
N GLU A 88 -10.37 18.21 -12.00
CA GLU A 88 -9.13 18.66 -12.64
C GLU A 88 -9.47 19.28 -14.00
N LEU A 89 -8.99 20.49 -14.24
CA LEU A 89 -9.34 21.29 -15.43
C LEU A 89 -10.86 21.40 -15.66
N GLY A 90 -11.65 21.39 -14.58
CA GLY A 90 -13.11 21.46 -14.63
C GLY A 90 -13.83 20.13 -14.82
N LEU A 91 -13.10 19.03 -15.04
CA LEU A 91 -13.67 17.69 -15.18
C LEU A 91 -13.59 16.93 -13.85
N MET A 92 -14.72 16.45 -13.38
CA MET A 92 -14.79 15.60 -12.19
C MET A 92 -14.36 14.15 -12.53
N GLN A 93 -13.70 13.49 -11.57
CA GLN A 93 -13.38 12.08 -11.70
C GLN A 93 -14.67 11.27 -11.89
N ALA A 94 -14.77 10.59 -13.01
CA ALA A 94 -15.91 9.74 -13.38
C ALA A 94 -15.45 8.70 -14.41
N ASN A 95 -16.34 7.75 -14.75
CA ASN A 95 -16.10 6.71 -15.73
C ASN A 95 -14.88 5.84 -15.41
N SER A 96 -14.71 5.53 -14.15
CA SER A 96 -13.63 4.69 -13.62
C SER A 96 -14.20 3.66 -12.63
N LYS A 97 -13.53 2.53 -12.50
CA LYS A 97 -13.83 1.56 -11.44
C LYS A 97 -13.29 2.03 -10.09
N LEU A 98 -12.10 2.63 -10.10
CA LEU A 98 -11.50 3.21 -8.90
C LEU A 98 -12.10 4.59 -8.66
N ASN A 99 -12.64 4.78 -7.46
CA ASN A 99 -13.21 6.04 -6.99
C ASN A 99 -12.40 6.53 -5.78
N ALA A 100 -12.12 7.83 -5.74
CA ALA A 100 -11.41 8.48 -4.64
C ALA A 100 -12.06 9.82 -4.32
N VAL A 101 -12.49 10.01 -3.08
CA VAL A 101 -13.13 11.25 -2.61
C VAL A 101 -12.45 11.72 -1.34
N THR A 102 -11.95 12.95 -1.35
CA THR A 102 -11.34 13.57 -0.18
C THR A 102 -12.32 14.50 0.52
N LEU A 103 -12.68 14.15 1.75
CA LEU A 103 -13.40 15.03 2.65
C LEU A 103 -12.43 16.06 3.21
N LYS A 104 -12.77 17.35 3.09
CA LYS A 104 -11.90 18.46 3.48
C LYS A 104 -12.49 19.25 4.64
N ASN A 105 -11.62 20.03 5.31
CA ASN A 105 -12.01 20.91 6.41
C ASN A 105 -12.72 20.19 7.56
N LEU A 106 -12.31 18.96 7.83
CA LEU A 106 -12.85 18.19 8.92
C LEU A 106 -12.39 18.77 10.27
N LYS A 107 -13.26 18.77 11.25
CA LYS A 107 -12.95 19.22 12.61
C LYS A 107 -11.97 18.23 13.27
N PRO A 108 -10.89 18.71 13.90
CA PRO A 108 -9.95 17.84 14.63
C PRO A 108 -10.65 17.06 15.75
N GLY A 109 -10.25 15.82 15.98
CA GLY A 109 -10.76 14.96 17.04
C GLY A 109 -12.25 14.56 16.91
N THR A 110 -12.89 14.89 15.81
CA THR A 110 -14.33 14.72 15.60
C THR A 110 -14.61 13.39 14.91
N LYS A 111 -15.63 12.68 15.41
CA LYS A 111 -16.17 11.48 14.77
C LYS A 111 -17.09 11.90 13.61
N TYR A 112 -16.89 11.27 12.46
CA TYR A 112 -17.73 11.39 11.28
C TYR A 112 -18.31 10.04 10.90
N TYR A 113 -19.54 10.07 10.41
CA TYR A 113 -20.22 8.96 9.79
C TYR A 113 -20.29 9.18 8.29
N TYR A 114 -20.16 8.14 7.49
CA TYR A 114 -20.15 8.26 6.05
C TYR A 114 -20.65 7.00 5.36
N LYS A 115 -21.10 7.15 4.12
CA LYS A 115 -21.31 6.05 3.17
C LYS A 115 -20.82 6.46 1.80
N ILE A 116 -20.31 5.50 1.06
CA ILE A 116 -20.00 5.67 -0.35
C ILE A 116 -21.24 5.36 -1.20
N VAL A 117 -21.38 6.09 -2.29
CA VAL A 117 -22.44 5.90 -3.27
C VAL A 117 -21.82 5.86 -4.67
N SER A 118 -22.22 4.93 -5.49
CA SER A 118 -21.76 4.80 -6.87
C SER A 118 -22.94 4.63 -7.83
N LYS A 119 -22.91 5.40 -8.89
CA LYS A 119 -23.87 5.31 -9.99
C LYS A 119 -23.17 4.75 -11.22
N GLU A 120 -23.65 3.60 -11.71
CA GLU A 120 -23.09 2.95 -12.89
C GLU A 120 -23.14 3.87 -14.10
N ILE A 121 -22.07 3.89 -14.89
CA ILE A 121 -22.01 4.51 -16.20
C ILE A 121 -22.04 3.38 -17.24
N LYS A 122 -23.21 3.18 -17.86
CA LYS A 122 -23.43 2.13 -18.87
C LYS A 122 -22.84 2.48 -20.22
N ASP A 123 -22.97 3.76 -20.60
CA ASP A 123 -22.50 4.25 -21.88
C ASP A 123 -22.09 5.71 -21.74
N PHE A 124 -20.93 6.05 -22.32
CA PHE A 124 -20.35 7.38 -22.27
C PHE A 124 -20.07 7.89 -23.69
N GLN A 125 -21.06 8.51 -24.31
CA GLN A 125 -20.92 9.13 -25.61
C GLN A 125 -20.62 10.63 -25.47
N PRO A 126 -20.02 11.28 -26.46
CA PRO A 126 -19.60 12.70 -26.37
C PRO A 126 -20.74 13.66 -25.95
N TYR A 127 -21.97 13.37 -26.33
CA TYR A 127 -23.15 14.21 -26.03
C TYR A 127 -24.26 13.49 -25.29
N LYS A 128 -24.02 12.23 -24.86
CA LYS A 128 -25.03 11.43 -24.16
C LYS A 128 -24.36 10.50 -23.17
N LEU A 129 -24.65 10.70 -21.88
CA LEU A 129 -24.23 9.81 -20.81
C LEU A 129 -25.45 8.98 -20.34
N THR A 130 -25.30 7.66 -20.35
CA THR A 130 -26.35 6.75 -19.89
C THR A 130 -25.95 6.14 -18.56
N TYR A 131 -26.72 6.43 -17.53
CA TYR A 131 -26.53 5.84 -16.20
C TYR A 131 -27.30 4.53 -16.05
N GLY A 132 -26.75 3.64 -15.23
CA GLY A 132 -27.42 2.44 -14.75
C GLY A 132 -27.92 2.59 -13.31
N VAL A 133 -27.81 1.50 -12.55
CA VAL A 133 -28.25 1.43 -11.16
C VAL A 133 -27.31 2.22 -10.23
N THR A 134 -27.83 2.57 -9.07
CA THR A 134 -27.05 3.20 -7.99
C THR A 134 -26.94 2.22 -6.84
N VAL A 135 -25.75 2.06 -6.30
CA VAL A 135 -25.45 1.25 -5.12
C VAL A 135 -24.79 2.10 -4.04
N SER A 136 -24.95 1.72 -2.78
CA SER A 136 -24.29 2.37 -1.66
C SER A 136 -23.79 1.36 -0.64
N SER A 137 -22.75 1.73 0.12
CA SER A 137 -22.33 0.96 1.29
C SER A 137 -23.30 1.12 2.47
N ALA A 138 -23.10 0.31 3.51
CA ALA A 138 -23.58 0.64 4.85
C ALA A 138 -22.95 1.96 5.33
N VAL A 139 -23.51 2.53 6.39
CA VAL A 139 -22.92 3.67 7.09
C VAL A 139 -21.74 3.17 7.94
N GLU A 140 -20.59 3.78 7.74
CA GLU A 140 -19.36 3.53 8.50
C GLU A 140 -18.96 4.79 9.27
N GLU A 141 -17.96 4.69 10.14
CA GLU A 141 -17.49 5.81 10.93
C GLU A 141 -15.95 5.91 10.96
N PHE A 142 -15.44 7.09 11.17
CA PHE A 142 -14.03 7.32 11.50
C PHE A 142 -13.89 8.52 12.43
N VAL A 143 -12.74 8.63 13.08
CA VAL A 143 -12.37 9.82 13.87
C VAL A 143 -11.31 10.58 13.07
N ASN A 144 -11.59 11.86 12.74
CA ASN A 144 -10.57 12.71 12.15
C ASN A 144 -9.52 13.06 13.21
N ALA A 145 -8.27 12.66 12.99
CA ALA A 145 -7.23 12.83 13.98
C ALA A 145 -6.96 14.31 14.29
N ASP A 146 -6.81 14.63 15.56
CA ASP A 146 -6.28 15.92 15.98
C ASP A 146 -4.75 15.90 15.93
N ARG A 147 -4.17 16.74 15.10
CA ARG A 147 -2.70 16.87 14.99
C ARG A 147 -2.05 17.36 16.30
N ALA A 148 -2.79 18.02 17.17
CA ALA A 148 -2.32 18.54 18.46
C ALA A 148 -2.53 17.55 19.62
N LYS A 149 -3.02 16.34 19.34
CA LYS A 149 -3.25 15.32 20.39
C LYS A 149 -1.99 15.03 21.20
N GLU A 150 -2.18 14.63 22.45
CA GLU A 150 -1.08 14.39 23.38
C GLU A 150 -0.39 13.05 23.18
N GLU A 151 -1.06 12.10 22.56
CA GLU A 151 -0.57 10.73 22.35
C GLU A 151 -0.89 10.25 20.95
N VAL A 152 0.03 9.49 20.34
CA VAL A 152 -0.18 8.78 19.07
C VAL A 152 0.07 7.30 19.24
N SER A 153 -0.75 6.48 18.58
CA SER A 153 -0.64 5.03 18.56
C SER A 153 -0.82 4.51 17.13
N PHE A 154 0.09 3.65 16.68
CA PHE A 154 -0.02 3.02 15.36
C PHE A 154 0.61 1.63 15.33
N LEU A 155 0.26 0.86 14.32
CA LEU A 155 0.81 -0.47 14.07
C LEU A 155 1.62 -0.45 12.78
N MET A 156 2.67 -1.25 12.71
CA MET A 156 3.43 -1.50 11.48
C MET A 156 3.43 -2.98 11.14
N MET A 157 3.17 -3.29 9.88
CA MET A 157 3.35 -4.60 9.24
C MET A 157 4.19 -4.44 7.96
N ASN A 158 4.91 -5.49 7.59
CA ASN A 158 5.79 -5.52 6.41
C ASN A 158 5.95 -6.96 5.90
N ASP A 159 6.47 -7.12 4.69
CA ASP A 159 6.96 -8.38 4.13
C ASP A 159 5.94 -9.54 4.22
N THR A 160 4.68 -9.29 3.86
CA THR A 160 3.66 -10.35 3.84
C THR A 160 3.71 -11.19 2.56
N HIS A 161 4.25 -10.66 1.45
CA HIS A 161 4.53 -11.39 0.21
C HIS A 161 3.37 -12.27 -0.28
N ASP A 162 2.28 -11.63 -0.70
CA ASP A 162 1.08 -12.32 -1.22
C ASP A 162 0.47 -13.36 -0.26
N ARG A 163 0.55 -13.07 1.06
CA ARG A 163 -0.11 -13.87 2.11
C ARG A 163 -1.15 -13.02 2.85
N PRO A 164 -2.32 -12.79 2.21
CA PRO A 164 -3.36 -11.89 2.72
C PRO A 164 -3.87 -12.26 4.12
N GLU A 165 -3.84 -13.54 4.47
CA GLU A 165 -4.22 -14.05 5.79
C GLU A 165 -3.33 -13.50 6.93
N SER A 166 -2.11 -13.03 6.61
CA SER A 166 -1.20 -12.44 7.59
C SER A 166 -1.77 -11.16 8.20
N ILE A 167 -2.54 -10.37 7.44
CA ILE A 167 -3.10 -9.10 7.89
C ILE A 167 -4.08 -9.31 9.05
N PRO A 168 -5.20 -10.05 8.90
CA PRO A 168 -6.12 -10.27 10.01
C PRO A 168 -5.49 -11.09 11.13
N GLN A 169 -4.58 -12.02 10.84
CA GLN A 169 -3.90 -12.83 11.85
C GLN A 169 -3.07 -11.95 12.79
N LEU A 170 -2.20 -11.10 12.25
CA LEU A 170 -1.35 -10.21 13.05
C LEU A 170 -2.16 -9.14 13.79
N LEU A 171 -3.18 -8.57 13.17
CA LEU A 171 -4.09 -7.62 13.82
C LEU A 171 -4.87 -8.26 14.97
N GLY A 172 -5.17 -9.55 14.87
CA GLY A 172 -5.83 -10.33 15.92
C GLY A 172 -5.03 -10.40 17.22
N LEU A 173 -3.69 -10.30 17.16
CA LEU A 173 -2.81 -10.33 18.33
C LEU A 173 -2.82 -9.03 19.13
N VAL A 174 -3.27 -7.93 18.54
CA VAL A 174 -3.29 -6.63 19.20
C VAL A 174 -4.60 -6.43 19.93
N GLN A 175 -4.56 -6.35 21.25
CA GLN A 175 -5.74 -6.17 22.11
C GLN A 175 -6.33 -4.77 22.00
N ASP A 176 -5.49 -3.73 22.05
CA ASP A 176 -5.92 -2.35 21.86
C ASP A 176 -6.25 -2.10 20.38
N LYS A 177 -7.53 -1.86 20.12
CA LYS A 177 -8.04 -1.62 18.75
C LYS A 177 -8.05 -0.13 18.37
N LYS A 178 -7.68 0.77 19.29
CA LYS A 178 -7.66 2.21 19.04
C LYS A 178 -6.32 2.66 18.50
N GLN A 179 -6.15 2.51 17.19
CA GLN A 179 -4.96 2.99 16.49
C GLN A 179 -5.32 4.24 15.66
N ASP A 180 -4.41 5.19 15.58
CA ASP A 180 -4.56 6.37 14.72
C ASP A 180 -4.45 6.01 13.26
N PHE A 181 -3.56 5.06 12.95
CA PHE A 181 -3.40 4.50 11.60
C PHE A 181 -2.67 3.15 11.67
N ILE A 182 -2.70 2.43 10.55
CA ILE A 182 -1.87 1.25 10.33
C ILE A 182 -0.87 1.59 9.23
N PHE A 183 0.38 1.20 9.40
CA PHE A 183 1.44 1.42 8.45
C PHE A 183 1.87 0.10 7.80
N PHE A 184 1.77 0.04 6.48
CA PHE A 184 2.32 -1.04 5.68
C PHE A 184 3.68 -0.61 5.13
N ASN A 185 4.73 -1.30 5.57
CA ASN A 185 6.12 -0.94 5.27
C ASN A 185 6.73 -1.83 4.20
N GLY A 186 6.03 -1.95 3.06
CA GLY A 186 6.52 -2.59 1.86
C GLY A 186 6.54 -4.11 1.85
N ASP A 187 6.79 -4.66 0.67
CA ASP A 187 6.84 -6.09 0.35
C ASP A 187 5.57 -6.84 0.80
N ILE A 188 4.41 -6.21 0.56
CA ILE A 188 3.11 -6.85 0.76
C ILE A 188 2.82 -7.85 -0.35
N PHE A 189 3.42 -7.63 -1.53
CA PHE A 189 3.32 -8.47 -2.71
C PHE A 189 4.67 -9.06 -3.08
N ASP A 190 4.69 -10.17 -3.83
CA ASP A 190 5.91 -10.69 -4.45
C ASP A 190 6.30 -9.89 -5.69
N TYR A 191 5.33 -9.43 -6.47
CA TYR A 191 5.42 -8.51 -7.61
C TYR A 191 4.02 -8.10 -8.07
N GLN A 192 3.90 -7.00 -8.80
CA GLN A 192 2.62 -6.42 -9.20
C GLN A 192 2.10 -7.06 -10.50
N THR A 193 1.01 -7.81 -10.42
CA THR A 193 0.42 -8.50 -11.58
C THR A 193 -0.75 -7.75 -12.21
N ASP A 194 -1.75 -7.39 -11.39
CA ASP A 194 -3.00 -6.81 -11.84
C ASP A 194 -3.85 -6.26 -10.65
N GLU A 195 -4.97 -5.63 -11.00
CA GLU A 195 -5.92 -5.07 -10.02
C GLU A 195 -6.49 -6.14 -9.08
N LYS A 196 -6.74 -7.36 -9.59
CA LYS A 196 -7.32 -8.44 -8.79
C LYS A 196 -6.39 -8.82 -7.63
N GLN A 197 -5.09 -8.91 -7.88
CA GLN A 197 -4.11 -9.17 -6.83
C GLN A 197 -4.14 -8.09 -5.73
N ILE A 198 -4.19 -6.80 -6.12
CA ILE A 198 -4.27 -5.70 -5.14
C ILE A 198 -5.54 -5.84 -4.29
N ILE A 199 -6.67 -6.16 -4.92
CA ILE A 199 -7.94 -6.35 -4.21
C ILE A 199 -7.84 -7.53 -3.23
N GLU A 200 -7.46 -8.70 -3.71
CA GLU A 200 -7.54 -9.95 -2.94
C GLU A 200 -6.44 -10.06 -1.88
N HIS A 201 -5.24 -9.56 -2.16
CA HIS A 201 -4.10 -9.75 -1.27
C HIS A 201 -3.85 -8.61 -0.29
N MET A 202 -4.48 -7.45 -0.50
CA MET A 202 -4.32 -6.32 0.42
C MET A 202 -5.63 -5.58 0.74
N LEU A 203 -6.35 -5.06 -0.26
CA LEU A 203 -7.47 -4.16 0.01
C LEU A 203 -8.61 -4.88 0.72
N GLN A 204 -9.02 -6.06 0.26
CA GLN A 204 -10.12 -6.81 0.87
C GLN A 204 -9.80 -7.24 2.32
N PRO A 205 -8.62 -7.85 2.62
CA PRO A 205 -8.22 -8.13 3.99
C PRO A 205 -8.20 -6.90 4.90
N CYS A 206 -7.75 -5.74 4.40
CA CYS A 206 -7.77 -4.48 5.16
C CYS A 206 -9.20 -3.99 5.40
N VAL A 207 -10.06 -4.02 4.38
CA VAL A 207 -11.46 -3.58 4.44
C VAL A 207 -12.26 -4.43 5.44
N ASP A 208 -12.04 -5.74 5.44
CA ASP A 208 -12.71 -6.66 6.36
C ASP A 208 -12.22 -6.54 7.80
N SER A 209 -10.98 -6.11 7.98
CA SER A 209 -10.36 -6.03 9.31
C SER A 209 -10.49 -4.64 9.97
N PHE A 210 -10.18 -3.54 9.26
CA PHE A 210 -10.06 -2.22 9.90
C PHE A 210 -10.28 -1.03 8.97
N ALA A 211 -9.98 -1.13 7.66
CA ALA A 211 -9.74 0.03 6.79
C ALA A 211 -10.97 0.91 6.54
N LYS A 212 -12.17 0.44 6.89
CA LYS A 212 -13.41 1.24 6.88
C LYS A 212 -13.44 2.32 7.97
N ARG A 213 -12.67 2.13 9.06
CA ARG A 213 -12.75 2.97 10.27
C ARG A 213 -11.41 3.57 10.70
N THR A 214 -10.33 2.89 10.40
CA THR A 214 -8.96 3.32 10.69
C THR A 214 -8.21 3.49 9.38
N PRO A 215 -7.60 4.65 9.11
CA PRO A 215 -6.83 4.85 7.90
C PRO A 215 -5.53 4.03 7.93
N PHE A 216 -5.01 3.73 6.76
CA PHE A 216 -3.67 3.18 6.64
C PHE A 216 -2.81 4.02 5.71
N ILE A 217 -1.51 3.94 5.95
CA ILE A 217 -0.46 4.54 5.12
C ILE A 217 0.38 3.40 4.58
N TYR A 218 0.81 3.53 3.36
CA TYR A 218 1.59 2.54 2.67
C TYR A 218 2.84 3.16 2.05
N VAL A 219 3.98 2.53 2.27
CA VAL A 219 5.19 2.74 1.49
C VAL A 219 5.55 1.43 0.81
N ARG A 220 5.89 1.48 -0.47
CA ARG A 220 6.27 0.28 -1.20
C ARG A 220 7.64 -0.24 -0.76
N GLY A 221 7.84 -1.54 -0.85
CA GLY A 221 9.14 -2.18 -0.80
C GLY A 221 9.72 -2.35 -2.21
N ASN A 222 10.80 -3.11 -2.32
CA ASN A 222 11.42 -3.37 -3.61
C ASN A 222 10.58 -4.34 -4.48
N HIS A 223 9.77 -5.17 -3.89
CA HIS A 223 8.90 -6.08 -4.63
C HIS A 223 7.74 -5.38 -5.33
N GLU A 224 7.20 -4.29 -4.80
CA GLU A 224 6.15 -3.51 -5.45
C GLU A 224 6.61 -2.71 -6.66
N THR A 225 7.90 -2.60 -6.88
CA THR A 225 8.45 -1.96 -8.09
C THR A 225 8.49 -2.89 -9.29
N ARG A 226 8.25 -4.19 -9.07
CA ARG A 226 8.35 -5.27 -10.05
C ARG A 226 7.00 -5.65 -10.63
N GLY A 227 7.02 -6.13 -11.86
CA GLY A 227 5.82 -6.61 -12.55
C GLY A 227 5.15 -5.56 -13.43
N LYS A 228 4.26 -6.05 -14.29
CA LYS A 228 3.61 -5.21 -15.32
C LYS A 228 2.68 -4.14 -14.74
N PHE A 229 2.15 -4.34 -13.53
CA PHE A 229 1.19 -3.45 -12.88
C PHE A 229 1.85 -2.47 -11.87
N ALA A 230 3.18 -2.52 -11.72
CA ALA A 230 3.91 -1.68 -10.77
C ALA A 230 3.75 -0.15 -11.00
N ARG A 231 3.42 0.26 -12.24
CA ARG A 231 3.21 1.67 -12.59
C ARG A 231 1.79 2.15 -12.32
N GLU A 232 0.82 1.26 -12.36
CA GLU A 232 -0.60 1.52 -12.05
C GLU A 232 -0.90 1.40 -10.56
N PHE A 233 -0.12 0.60 -9.84
CA PHE A 233 -0.24 0.36 -8.41
C PHE A 233 -0.36 1.65 -7.56
N PRO A 234 0.39 2.73 -7.81
CA PRO A 234 0.32 3.94 -7.01
C PRO A 234 -1.07 4.59 -6.92
N GLN A 235 -1.92 4.42 -7.92
CA GLN A 235 -3.24 5.08 -7.94
C GLN A 235 -4.21 4.57 -6.86
N TYR A 236 -3.96 3.38 -6.29
CA TYR A 236 -4.78 2.79 -5.22
C TYR A 236 -4.45 3.34 -3.83
N TYR A 237 -3.42 4.18 -3.74
CA TYR A 237 -2.95 4.75 -2.48
C TYR A 237 -2.78 6.26 -2.59
N MET A 238 -3.02 6.95 -1.47
CA MET A 238 -2.90 8.40 -1.43
C MET A 238 -1.42 8.86 -1.47
N HIS A 239 -0.56 8.11 -0.82
CA HIS A 239 0.87 8.38 -0.74
C HIS A 239 1.65 7.19 -1.24
N VAL A 240 2.36 7.39 -2.33
CA VAL A 240 3.39 6.48 -2.80
C VAL A 240 4.62 7.34 -3.06
N GLY A 241 5.73 6.99 -2.39
CA GLY A 241 6.93 7.79 -2.42
C GLY A 241 7.26 8.41 -1.06
N HIS A 242 8.11 9.43 -1.05
CA HIS A 242 8.54 10.08 0.18
C HIS A 242 7.54 11.16 0.64
N ALA A 243 7.35 11.25 1.94
CA ALA A 243 6.45 12.22 2.56
C ALA A 243 6.84 12.50 4.01
N SER A 244 6.26 13.54 4.58
CA SER A 244 6.33 13.79 6.01
C SER A 244 5.06 14.41 6.56
N PHE A 245 4.70 14.05 7.78
CA PHE A 245 3.55 14.61 8.49
C PHE A 245 3.80 14.65 10.00
N THR A 246 3.01 15.44 10.71
CA THR A 246 3.05 15.48 12.18
C THR A 246 1.72 15.01 12.72
N LEU A 247 1.77 14.09 13.68
CA LEU A 247 0.62 13.68 14.45
C LEU A 247 1.01 13.59 15.94
N GLY A 248 0.34 14.35 16.77
CA GLY A 248 0.66 14.44 18.19
C GLY A 248 2.14 14.81 18.43
N PRO A 249 2.83 14.07 19.29
CA PRO A 249 4.22 14.34 19.63
C PRO A 249 5.24 13.86 18.59
N VAL A 250 4.79 13.28 17.45
CA VAL A 250 5.70 12.62 16.49
C VAL A 250 5.70 13.34 15.15
N ARG A 251 6.91 13.63 14.64
CA ARG A 251 7.16 13.94 13.24
C ARG A 251 7.53 12.64 12.52
N PHE A 252 6.72 12.27 11.57
CA PHE A 252 6.92 11.11 10.71
C PHE A 252 7.61 11.54 9.41
N VAL A 253 8.57 10.74 8.98
CA VAL A 253 9.23 10.85 7.67
C VAL A 253 9.12 9.49 6.99
N ILE A 254 8.60 9.45 5.80
CA ILE A 254 8.49 8.26 4.96
C ILE A 254 9.52 8.39 3.84
N LEU A 255 10.31 7.33 3.62
CA LEU A 255 11.25 7.23 2.51
C LEU A 255 10.94 6.00 1.67
N ASP A 256 10.81 6.19 0.38
CA ASP A 256 10.66 5.11 -0.59
C ASP A 256 12.05 4.67 -1.07
N THR A 257 12.49 3.53 -0.58
CA THR A 257 13.85 3.03 -0.83
C THR A 257 14.05 2.42 -2.22
N GLY A 258 12.96 2.20 -2.98
CA GLY A 258 13.01 1.61 -4.32
C GLY A 258 13.57 0.18 -4.30
N GLU A 259 14.36 -0.17 -5.29
CA GLU A 259 14.90 -1.50 -5.55
C GLU A 259 16.21 -1.80 -4.83
N ASP A 260 16.52 -3.10 -4.71
CA ASP A 260 17.72 -3.61 -4.04
C ASP A 260 18.94 -3.76 -4.96
N LYS A 261 18.75 -3.78 -6.29
CA LYS A 261 19.81 -3.90 -7.30
C LYS A 261 20.13 -2.56 -7.94
N GLU A 262 21.25 -2.48 -8.64
CA GLU A 262 21.63 -1.34 -9.48
C GLU A 262 20.68 -1.15 -10.67
N ASP A 263 20.46 0.07 -11.09
CA ASP A 263 19.55 0.39 -12.21
C ASP A 263 19.96 -0.25 -13.52
N ALA A 264 21.27 -0.47 -13.74
CA ALA A 264 21.82 -1.16 -14.90
C ALA A 264 21.62 -2.69 -14.86
N HIS A 265 21.06 -3.24 -13.78
CA HIS A 265 20.88 -4.68 -13.66
C HIS A 265 19.96 -5.22 -14.78
N PRO A 266 20.33 -6.30 -15.49
CA PRO A 266 19.56 -6.79 -16.64
C PRO A 266 18.09 -7.09 -16.37
N VAL A 267 17.73 -7.43 -15.13
CA VAL A 267 16.35 -7.72 -14.74
C VAL A 267 15.39 -6.53 -14.92
N TYR A 268 15.92 -5.30 -14.92
CA TYR A 268 15.12 -4.09 -15.10
C TYR A 268 15.02 -3.61 -16.54
N ALA A 269 15.78 -4.19 -17.44
CA ALA A 269 15.75 -3.89 -18.87
C ALA A 269 15.88 -2.38 -19.22
N GLY A 270 16.55 -1.59 -18.37
CA GLY A 270 16.78 -0.15 -18.57
C GLY A 270 15.55 0.73 -18.37
N ILE A 271 14.52 0.27 -17.63
CA ILE A 271 13.26 1.02 -17.45
C ILE A 271 13.03 1.47 -16.00
N VAL A 272 14.09 1.59 -15.21
CA VAL A 272 14.09 2.10 -13.84
C VAL A 272 15.16 3.17 -13.66
N ASP A 273 15.03 4.00 -12.62
CA ASP A 273 15.93 5.10 -12.27
C ASP A 273 15.87 5.34 -10.75
N PHE A 274 16.16 4.28 -9.98
CA PHE A 274 16.07 4.34 -8.52
C PHE A 274 17.26 5.03 -7.87
N ASP A 275 18.42 5.05 -8.53
CA ASP A 275 19.59 5.68 -7.96
C ASP A 275 19.40 7.21 -7.91
N ASP A 276 18.95 7.83 -9.00
CA ASP A 276 18.64 9.27 -9.00
C ASP A 276 17.44 9.58 -8.10
N TYR A 277 16.43 8.72 -8.08
CA TYR A 277 15.28 8.86 -7.21
C TYR A 277 15.67 8.89 -5.72
N ARG A 278 16.60 8.06 -5.26
CA ARG A 278 17.14 8.09 -3.89
C ARG A 278 17.94 9.38 -3.63
N VAL A 279 18.72 9.85 -4.60
CA VAL A 279 19.45 11.13 -4.49
C VAL A 279 18.46 12.30 -4.31
N GLN A 280 17.39 12.35 -5.10
CA GLN A 280 16.33 13.36 -4.95
C GLN A 280 15.68 13.32 -3.55
N GLN A 281 15.38 12.12 -3.04
CA GLN A 281 14.86 11.97 -1.69
C GLN A 281 15.85 12.41 -0.61
N ALA A 282 17.14 12.15 -0.78
CA ALA A 282 18.17 12.62 0.16
C ALA A 282 18.23 14.15 0.18
N GLN A 283 18.12 14.81 -0.95
CA GLN A 283 18.03 16.27 -1.03
C GLN A 283 16.78 16.82 -0.32
N TRP A 284 15.65 16.17 -0.53
CA TRP A 284 14.41 16.49 0.17
C TRP A 284 14.55 16.25 1.68
N LEU A 285 15.09 15.10 2.09
CA LEU A 285 15.33 14.77 3.51
C LEU A 285 16.24 15.80 4.19
N LYS A 286 17.27 16.25 3.51
CA LYS A 286 18.16 17.33 4.01
C LYS A 286 17.36 18.61 4.30
N THR A 287 16.38 18.92 3.51
CA THR A 287 15.47 20.06 3.74
C THR A 287 14.53 19.76 4.91
N GLU A 288 13.94 18.57 4.93
CA GLU A 288 13.00 18.14 5.95
C GLU A 288 13.59 18.15 7.36
N ILE A 289 14.79 17.60 7.56
CA ILE A 289 15.45 17.58 8.89
C ILE A 289 15.82 19.00 9.39
N ASN A 290 15.81 19.98 8.49
CA ASN A 290 16.05 21.39 8.82
C ASN A 290 14.75 22.18 9.02
N SER A 291 13.59 21.59 8.74
CA SER A 291 12.30 22.23 8.92
C SER A 291 12.00 22.56 10.40
N ARG A 292 11.14 23.54 10.61
CA ARG A 292 10.69 23.93 11.96
C ARG A 292 9.90 22.77 12.62
N GLU A 293 9.08 22.11 11.86
CA GLU A 293 8.23 21.01 12.30
C GLU A 293 9.08 19.83 12.79
N PHE A 294 10.09 19.46 12.03
CA PHE A 294 10.99 18.37 12.37
C PHE A 294 11.81 18.70 13.65
N LYS A 295 12.37 19.92 13.72
CA LYS A 295 13.20 20.34 14.87
C LYS A 295 12.42 20.50 16.17
N LYS A 296 11.14 20.85 16.10
CA LYS A 296 10.28 21.06 17.27
C LYS A 296 9.57 19.81 17.76
N ALA A 297 9.49 18.76 16.96
CA ALA A 297 8.82 17.53 17.33
C ALA A 297 9.50 16.89 18.55
N PRO A 298 8.74 16.45 19.57
CA PRO A 298 9.26 15.64 20.67
C PRO A 298 10.00 14.41 20.19
N PHE A 299 9.43 13.71 19.20
CA PHE A 299 10.02 12.53 18.57
C PHE A 299 9.99 12.61 17.03
N ARG A 300 10.98 11.97 16.40
CA ARG A 300 11.17 11.86 14.95
C ARG A 300 11.25 10.39 14.60
N VAL A 301 10.28 9.91 13.84
CA VAL A 301 10.18 8.52 13.41
C VAL A 301 10.32 8.45 11.89
N VAL A 302 11.24 7.63 11.42
CA VAL A 302 11.46 7.39 9.99
C VAL A 302 10.95 6.00 9.64
N LEU A 303 10.19 5.94 8.56
CA LEU A 303 9.53 4.76 8.03
C LEU A 303 10.11 4.51 6.63
N MET A 304 10.77 3.38 6.44
CA MET A 304 11.39 3.02 5.17
C MET A 304 11.54 1.50 5.05
N HIS A 305 11.33 0.96 3.86
CA HIS A 305 11.34 -0.49 3.69
C HIS A 305 12.74 -1.08 3.83
N ILE A 306 13.69 -0.74 2.94
CA ILE A 306 15.07 -1.21 3.04
C ILE A 306 15.77 -0.44 4.17
N PRO A 307 16.22 -1.12 5.23
CA PRO A 307 16.91 -0.43 6.33
C PRO A 307 18.23 0.18 5.86
N PRO A 308 18.62 1.35 6.40
CA PRO A 308 19.87 2.02 6.02
C PRO A 308 21.10 1.28 6.52
N ARG A 309 20.93 0.25 7.36
CA ARG A 309 21.96 -0.68 7.80
C ARG A 309 21.39 -2.06 8.05
N PHE A 310 22.28 -3.04 8.14
CA PHE A 310 21.96 -4.45 8.43
C PHE A 310 21.11 -5.15 7.35
N SER A 311 21.11 -4.59 6.13
CA SER A 311 20.32 -5.10 4.99
C SER A 311 21.18 -5.79 3.91
N GLY A 312 22.45 -6.08 4.23
CA GLY A 312 23.36 -6.78 3.33
C GLY A 312 24.13 -5.85 2.39
N ASP A 313 24.80 -6.47 1.41
CA ASP A 313 25.79 -5.81 0.55
C ASP A 313 25.28 -5.48 -0.86
N ALA A 314 24.00 -5.66 -1.12
CA ALA A 314 23.39 -5.30 -2.40
C ALA A 314 23.48 -3.78 -2.65
N HIS A 315 23.38 -3.37 -3.90
CA HIS A 315 23.56 -1.96 -4.30
C HIS A 315 22.56 -1.03 -3.60
N GLY A 316 21.26 -1.34 -3.67
CA GLY A 316 20.20 -0.51 -3.06
C GLY A 316 20.40 -0.28 -1.56
N PRO A 317 20.61 -1.33 -0.73
CA PRO A 317 21.01 -1.19 0.67
C PRO A 317 22.20 -0.29 0.91
N LYS A 318 23.29 -0.49 0.16
CA LYS A 318 24.49 0.38 0.26
C LYS A 318 24.18 1.83 -0.07
N HIS A 319 23.46 2.06 -1.14
CA HIS A 319 23.07 3.40 -1.57
C HIS A 319 22.16 4.09 -0.55
N CYS A 320 21.23 3.34 0.06
CA CYS A 320 20.44 3.84 1.20
C CYS A 320 21.33 4.22 2.40
N THR A 321 22.35 3.41 2.72
CA THR A 321 23.31 3.72 3.78
C THR A 321 24.05 5.01 3.48
N GLU A 322 24.62 5.13 2.29
CA GLU A 322 25.43 6.29 1.88
C GLU A 322 24.64 7.59 1.88
N LEU A 323 23.39 7.57 1.40
CA LEU A 323 22.57 8.76 1.21
C LEU A 323 21.79 9.15 2.47
N PHE A 324 21.15 8.18 3.14
CA PHE A 324 20.19 8.49 4.20
C PHE A 324 20.82 8.48 5.59
N GLU A 325 21.72 7.55 5.90
CA GLU A 325 22.25 7.43 7.26
C GLU A 325 22.92 8.71 7.79
N PRO A 326 23.77 9.42 7.04
CA PRO A 326 24.35 10.68 7.52
C PRO A 326 23.29 11.72 7.88
N LEU A 327 22.19 11.77 7.11
CA LEU A 327 21.08 12.70 7.34
C LEU A 327 20.24 12.27 8.54
N LEU A 328 19.98 10.98 8.72
CA LEU A 328 19.27 10.45 9.88
C LEU A 328 20.04 10.71 11.18
N ASN A 329 21.37 10.53 11.16
CA ASN A 329 22.26 10.85 12.27
C ASN A 329 22.26 12.36 12.56
N GLN A 330 22.39 13.21 11.54
CA GLN A 330 22.31 14.67 11.68
C GLN A 330 20.94 15.12 12.22
N GLY A 331 19.88 14.52 11.75
CA GLY A 331 18.50 14.80 12.18
C GLY A 331 18.20 14.34 13.60
N LYS A 332 19.10 13.56 14.23
CA LYS A 332 18.89 12.96 15.56
C LYS A 332 17.56 12.23 15.62
N VAL A 333 17.33 11.34 14.65
CA VAL A 333 16.12 10.51 14.56
C VAL A 333 15.99 9.66 15.81
N ASP A 334 14.79 9.54 16.34
CA ASP A 334 14.51 8.83 17.58
C ASP A 334 14.16 7.35 17.36
N LEU A 335 13.71 6.99 16.14
CA LEU A 335 13.41 5.61 15.75
C LEU A 335 13.36 5.49 14.22
N VAL A 336 13.97 4.43 13.68
CA VAL A 336 13.78 3.98 12.29
C VAL A 336 13.04 2.64 12.31
N LEU A 337 12.02 2.50 11.48
CA LEU A 337 11.23 1.30 11.29
C LEU A 337 11.40 0.80 9.85
N SER A 338 11.78 -0.46 9.70
CA SER A 338 12.09 -1.08 8.41
C SER A 338 11.59 -2.52 8.30
N GLY A 339 11.70 -3.11 7.10
CA GLY A 339 11.40 -4.51 6.77
C GLY A 339 12.53 -5.15 5.97
N HIS A 340 12.24 -5.76 4.82
CA HIS A 340 13.15 -6.22 3.78
C HIS A 340 13.98 -7.47 4.11
N THR A 341 14.56 -7.56 5.30
CA THR A 341 15.54 -8.62 5.61
C THR A 341 14.90 -9.96 5.95
N HIS A 342 13.59 -10.00 6.18
CA HIS A 342 12.83 -11.16 6.67
C HIS A 342 13.32 -11.72 8.03
N LYS A 343 14.15 -10.95 8.73
CA LYS A 343 14.71 -11.31 10.04
C LYS A 343 14.42 -10.15 11.00
N TYR A 344 13.44 -10.36 11.88
CA TYR A 344 13.14 -9.33 12.86
C TYR A 344 14.31 -9.09 13.82
N MET A 345 14.58 -7.82 14.12
CA MET A 345 15.64 -7.41 15.03
C MET A 345 15.40 -5.99 15.58
N VAL A 346 15.87 -5.76 16.78
CA VAL A 346 15.98 -4.42 17.37
C VAL A 346 17.46 -4.10 17.54
N HIS A 347 17.95 -3.20 16.70
CA HIS A 347 19.32 -2.68 16.79
C HIS A 347 19.34 -1.43 17.66
N GLN A 348 20.16 -1.45 18.69
CA GLN A 348 20.36 -0.30 19.58
C GLN A 348 21.21 0.77 18.88
N PRO A 349 21.10 2.05 19.31
CA PRO A 349 21.98 3.09 18.82
C PRO A 349 23.47 2.76 19.09
N ASP A 350 24.27 2.94 18.06
CA ASP A 350 25.72 2.79 18.12
C ASP A 350 26.40 4.07 17.59
N LYS A 351 27.24 4.70 18.41
CA LYS A 351 27.92 5.96 18.04
C LYS A 351 28.86 5.82 16.85
N ALA A 352 29.35 4.63 16.59
CA ALA A 352 30.26 4.35 15.46
C ALA A 352 29.49 4.06 14.15
N LEU A 353 28.19 3.78 14.24
CA LEU A 353 27.37 3.35 13.11
C LEU A 353 26.11 4.22 12.99
N ASN A 354 25.02 3.73 13.57
CA ASN A 354 23.69 4.39 13.57
C ASN A 354 23.43 5.05 14.92
N HIS A 355 23.27 6.38 14.94
CA HIS A 355 22.99 7.11 16.19
C HIS A 355 21.55 6.96 16.67
N TYR A 356 20.74 6.20 15.97
CA TYR A 356 19.31 5.95 16.21
C TYR A 356 19.04 4.45 16.38
N PRO A 357 18.00 4.07 17.13
CA PRO A 357 17.52 2.69 17.14
C PRO A 357 16.86 2.33 15.80
N LEU A 358 17.07 1.10 15.37
CA LEU A 358 16.46 0.55 14.16
C LEU A 358 15.71 -0.73 14.51
N ILE A 359 14.41 -0.75 14.23
CA ILE A 359 13.58 -1.94 14.34
C ILE A 359 13.30 -2.45 12.92
N ILE A 360 13.68 -3.69 12.67
CA ILE A 360 13.41 -4.40 11.43
C ILE A 360 12.34 -5.44 11.72
N GLY A 361 11.24 -5.40 10.96
CA GLY A 361 10.17 -6.38 11.06
C GLY A 361 10.55 -7.72 10.42
N GLY A 362 9.72 -8.71 10.67
CA GLY A 362 9.93 -10.07 10.19
C GLY A 362 9.53 -10.28 8.73
N GLY A 363 9.55 -11.53 8.30
CA GLY A 363 9.25 -11.94 6.92
C GLY A 363 7.94 -12.72 6.78
N PRO A 364 7.69 -13.30 5.61
CA PRO A 364 6.38 -13.86 5.26
C PRO A 364 6.09 -15.25 5.85
N ARG A 365 7.12 -15.94 6.37
CA ARG A 365 6.97 -17.32 6.84
C ARG A 365 6.34 -17.37 8.22
N THR A 366 5.51 -18.38 8.47
CA THR A 366 5.01 -18.68 9.81
C THR A 366 6.18 -18.82 10.80
N GLY A 367 6.05 -18.20 11.96
CA GLY A 367 7.10 -18.12 12.99
C GLY A 367 8.08 -16.97 12.76
N THR A 368 7.98 -16.24 11.66
CA THR A 368 8.82 -15.06 11.39
C THR A 368 8.04 -13.79 11.15
N ARG A 369 6.71 -13.86 10.97
CA ARG A 369 5.83 -12.70 10.77
C ARG A 369 5.82 -11.85 12.04
N THR A 370 5.75 -10.54 11.87
CA THR A 370 5.69 -9.64 13.03
C THR A 370 4.71 -8.50 12.83
N ILE A 371 4.20 -8.00 13.96
CA ILE A 371 3.50 -6.73 14.04
C ILE A 371 4.18 -5.87 15.11
N THR A 372 4.53 -4.65 14.76
CA THR A 372 5.13 -3.71 15.70
C THR A 372 4.09 -2.70 16.14
N LYS A 373 3.92 -2.55 17.45
CA LYS A 373 3.03 -1.55 18.07
C LYS A 373 3.89 -0.38 18.52
N ILE A 374 3.52 0.82 18.13
CA ILE A 374 4.21 2.05 18.52
C ILE A 374 3.23 2.98 19.23
N LYS A 375 3.65 3.49 20.36
CA LYS A 375 2.90 4.47 21.16
C LYS A 375 3.84 5.56 21.62
N ALA A 376 3.45 6.82 21.45
CA ALA A 376 4.25 7.94 21.90
C ALA A 376 3.38 9.01 22.55
N ASP A 377 3.86 9.54 23.66
CA ASP A 377 3.39 10.78 24.29
C ASP A 377 4.53 11.83 24.23
N ARG A 378 4.35 12.97 24.89
CA ARG A 378 5.37 14.04 24.89
C ARG A 378 6.67 13.66 25.60
N ASN A 379 6.70 12.61 26.41
CA ASN A 379 7.82 12.25 27.28
C ASN A 379 8.54 10.98 26.82
N LYS A 380 7.81 10.05 26.21
CA LYS A 380 8.34 8.73 25.81
C LYS A 380 7.70 8.22 24.52
N LEU A 381 8.49 7.45 23.78
CA LEU A 381 8.05 6.64 22.66
C LEU A 381 8.40 5.19 23.00
N VAL A 382 7.42 4.31 22.88
CA VAL A 382 7.56 2.87 23.14
C VAL A 382 7.20 2.11 21.87
N ALA A 383 8.08 1.21 21.45
CA ALA A 383 7.83 0.23 20.40
C ALA A 383 7.91 -1.17 21.00
N SER A 384 6.97 -2.04 20.62
CA SER A 384 6.89 -3.44 21.04
C SER A 384 6.54 -4.27 19.81
N MET A 385 7.37 -5.23 19.47
CA MET A 385 7.22 -6.11 18.31
C MET A 385 6.79 -7.50 18.78
N LEU A 386 5.65 -7.96 18.26
CA LEU A 386 5.14 -9.31 18.50
C LEU A 386 5.38 -10.18 17.27
N ASP A 387 5.76 -11.44 17.47
CA ASP A 387 5.69 -12.46 16.41
C ASP A 387 4.26 -12.97 16.21
N ASP A 388 4.07 -13.84 15.23
CA ASP A 388 2.75 -14.40 14.88
C ASP A 388 2.19 -15.41 15.90
N SER A 389 2.95 -15.76 16.95
CA SER A 389 2.46 -16.45 18.13
C SER A 389 1.93 -15.53 19.23
N GLY A 390 2.12 -14.20 19.08
CA GLY A 390 1.80 -13.18 20.06
C GLY A 390 2.90 -12.95 21.12
N LYS A 391 4.05 -13.59 20.97
CA LYS A 391 5.20 -13.37 21.84
C LYS A 391 5.90 -12.07 21.51
N GLU A 392 6.25 -11.29 22.53
CA GLU A 392 7.12 -10.11 22.32
C GLU A 392 8.53 -10.56 22.01
N VAL A 393 9.01 -10.19 20.81
CA VAL A 393 10.32 -10.57 20.27
C VAL A 393 11.28 -9.38 20.15
N GLY A 394 10.81 -8.19 20.44
CA GLY A 394 11.62 -6.98 20.45
C GLY A 394 10.89 -5.80 21.07
N ALA A 395 11.62 -4.95 21.77
CA ALA A 395 11.08 -3.73 22.34
C ALA A 395 12.14 -2.62 22.36
N TYR A 396 11.69 -1.37 22.30
CA TYR A 396 12.53 -0.20 22.45
C TYR A 396 11.73 0.94 23.12
N THR A 397 12.42 1.69 23.95
CA THR A 397 11.85 2.90 24.56
C THR A 397 12.82 4.07 24.39
N ALA A 398 12.34 5.12 23.73
CA ALA A 398 13.01 6.42 23.70
C ALA A 398 12.38 7.34 24.74
N LEU A 399 13.20 8.00 25.53
CA LEU A 399 12.79 9.09 26.42
C LEU A 399 13.14 10.43 25.77
N ARG A 400 12.26 11.41 25.95
CA ARG A 400 12.54 12.78 25.52
C ARG A 400 13.79 13.28 26.24
N LYS A 401 14.72 13.81 25.49
CA LYS A 401 15.95 14.46 25.98
C LYS A 401 15.70 15.88 26.41
#